data_dc18da297a34e431f15d42d2db777bf1
#
_entry.id   dc18da297a34e431f15d42d2db777bf1
#
_cell.length_a   1.000
_cell.length_b   1.000
_cell.length_c   1.000
_cell.angle_alpha   90.00
_cell.angle_beta   90.00
_cell.angle_gamma   90.00
#
_symmetry.space_group_name_H-M   'P 1'
#
loop_
_entity.id
_entity.type
_entity.pdbx_description
1 polymer ?
#
loop_
_entity_poly.entity_id
_entity_poly.type
_entity_poly.pdbx_seq_one_letter_code
_entity_poly.pdbx_strand_id
1 'polypeptide(L)'
;AKVQAAWGAKTRGVLLASPSNPTGTSIAPDELRAIHEVVRAHGGLTLIDEIYLGLSYDEAFGHTALALGEDIISINSFSKYFNMTGWRLGWMVVPDAMVSVVERVAQNLFICASTIAQHAALACFEPESIALYEQRRSEFKARRDFFIPALNDLGLSIPVMPDGAFYAWADCTQAAKKLGVQGSWDFVLELMRRTHIAATPWRDFGSFETGHFIRFSTANSMAQLQEAIARLRRELA
;
A
#
# COMPACT_ATOMS: atom_id res chain seq x y z
N ALA A 1 -19.17 5.80 -9.27
CA ALA A 1 -20.22 4.85 -9.74
C ALA A 1 -20.21 3.56 -8.90
N LYS A 2 -19.07 2.83 -8.73
CA LYS A 2 -19.04 1.53 -8.01
C LYS A 2 -19.44 1.65 -6.54
N VAL A 3 -18.96 2.66 -5.81
CA VAL A 3 -19.32 2.89 -4.39
C VAL A 3 -20.81 3.14 -4.25
N GLN A 4 -21.38 4.00 -5.11
CA GLN A 4 -22.84 4.25 -5.13
C GLN A 4 -23.65 2.97 -5.37
N ALA A 5 -23.22 2.13 -6.31
CA ALA A 5 -23.92 0.87 -6.63
C ALA A 5 -23.82 -0.17 -5.50
N ALA A 6 -22.73 -0.16 -4.75
CA ALA A 6 -22.50 -1.10 -3.63
C ALA A 6 -23.09 -0.62 -2.29
N TRP A 7 -23.60 0.62 -2.22
CA TRP A 7 -24.15 1.17 -0.98
C TRP A 7 -25.48 0.53 -0.62
N GLY A 8 -25.57 -0.08 0.55
CA GLY A 8 -26.76 -0.75 1.04
C GLY A 8 -27.21 -0.26 2.43
N ALA A 9 -28.35 -0.72 2.90
CA ALA A 9 -28.93 -0.31 4.18
C ALA A 9 -28.02 -0.53 5.41
N LYS A 10 -27.07 -1.45 5.32
CA LYS A 10 -26.11 -1.76 6.40
C LYS A 10 -24.77 -1.03 6.24
N THR A 11 -24.51 -0.39 5.09
CA THR A 11 -23.27 0.35 4.85
C THR A 11 -23.21 1.58 5.75
N ARG A 12 -22.06 1.81 6.39
CA ARG A 12 -21.81 2.93 7.31
C ARG A 12 -20.67 3.82 6.86
N GLY A 13 -19.90 3.39 5.90
CA GLY A 13 -18.76 4.14 5.39
C GLY A 13 -17.95 3.35 4.39
N VAL A 14 -16.85 3.96 3.95
CA VAL A 14 -15.84 3.32 3.12
C VAL A 14 -14.48 3.40 3.82
N LEU A 15 -13.70 2.35 3.68
CA LEU A 15 -12.29 2.32 4.05
C LEU A 15 -11.49 2.13 2.76
N LEU A 16 -10.65 3.09 2.43
CA LEU A 16 -9.81 3.11 1.25
C LEU A 16 -8.34 3.20 1.66
N ALA A 17 -7.42 2.83 0.78
CA ALA A 17 -5.99 3.03 0.95
C ALA A 17 -5.41 3.73 -0.29
N SER A 18 -4.61 4.79 -0.07
CA SER A 18 -4.01 5.56 -1.15
C SER A 18 -2.67 6.18 -0.69
N PRO A 19 -1.52 5.70 -1.22
CA PRO A 19 -1.30 4.54 -2.08
C PRO A 19 -1.69 3.20 -1.44
N SER A 20 -2.14 2.24 -2.24
CA SER A 20 -2.74 0.99 -1.76
C SER A 20 -1.71 -0.14 -1.61
N ASN A 21 -1.91 -0.99 -0.64
CA ASN A 21 -1.38 -2.34 -0.56
C ASN A 21 -2.52 -3.31 -0.96
N PRO A 22 -2.40 -4.13 -2.02
CA PRO A 22 -1.16 -4.63 -2.63
C PRO A 22 -0.71 -3.94 -3.93
N THR A 23 -1.46 -3.01 -4.48
CA THR A 23 -1.29 -2.55 -5.86
C THR A 23 -0.21 -1.48 -6.05
N GLY A 24 0.14 -0.74 -4.99
CA GLY A 24 1.03 0.42 -5.08
C GLY A 24 0.43 1.60 -5.84
N THR A 25 -0.87 1.59 -6.09
CA THR A 25 -1.57 2.64 -6.85
C THR A 25 -2.33 3.58 -5.94
N SER A 26 -2.43 4.84 -6.34
CA SER A 26 -3.20 5.88 -5.65
C SER A 26 -4.56 6.10 -6.30
N ILE A 27 -5.47 6.68 -5.55
CA ILE A 27 -6.77 7.16 -6.03
C ILE A 27 -6.58 8.61 -6.48
N ALA A 28 -6.97 8.93 -7.71
CA ALA A 28 -6.91 10.30 -8.22
C ALA A 28 -7.71 11.25 -7.32
N PRO A 29 -7.22 12.49 -7.06
CA PRO A 29 -7.88 13.41 -6.14
C PRO A 29 -9.34 13.68 -6.48
N ASP A 30 -9.68 13.82 -7.76
CA ASP A 30 -11.06 14.04 -8.20
C ASP A 30 -11.94 12.80 -8.00
N GLU A 31 -11.39 11.60 -8.19
CA GLU A 31 -12.11 10.37 -7.91
C GLU A 31 -12.33 10.18 -6.40
N LEU A 32 -11.33 10.49 -5.59
CA LEU A 32 -11.45 10.45 -4.13
C LEU A 32 -12.51 11.43 -3.63
N ARG A 33 -12.54 12.66 -4.20
CA ARG A 33 -13.59 13.66 -3.95
C ARG A 33 -14.97 13.12 -4.29
N ALA A 34 -15.13 12.55 -5.48
CA ALA A 34 -16.41 11.99 -5.93
C ALA A 34 -16.87 10.82 -5.04
N ILE A 35 -15.95 9.98 -4.58
CA ILE A 35 -16.26 8.92 -3.61
C ILE A 35 -16.73 9.52 -2.29
N HIS A 36 -16.00 10.50 -1.76
CA HIS A 36 -16.33 11.16 -0.50
C HIS A 36 -17.70 11.85 -0.55
N GLU A 37 -18.04 12.53 -1.64
CA GLU A 37 -19.35 13.15 -1.85
C GLU A 37 -20.49 12.12 -1.82
N VAL A 38 -20.30 10.96 -2.44
CA VAL A 38 -21.27 9.85 -2.37
C VAL A 38 -21.43 9.37 -0.93
N VAL A 39 -20.36 9.20 -0.20
CA VAL A 39 -20.37 8.76 1.21
C VAL A 39 -21.11 9.77 2.09
N ARG A 40 -20.81 11.06 1.93
CA ARG A 40 -21.50 12.17 2.64
C ARG A 40 -23.00 12.22 2.36
N ALA A 41 -23.39 12.06 1.09
CA ALA A 41 -24.80 12.07 0.70
C ALA A 41 -25.60 10.94 1.38
N HIS A 42 -24.95 9.86 1.79
CA HIS A 42 -25.54 8.76 2.55
C HIS A 42 -25.35 8.89 4.08
N GLY A 43 -24.77 9.97 4.58
CA GLY A 43 -24.46 10.14 5.99
C GLY A 43 -23.40 9.16 6.52
N GLY A 44 -22.54 8.66 5.64
CA GLY A 44 -21.51 7.68 5.98
C GLY A 44 -20.16 8.31 6.37
N LEU A 45 -19.20 7.47 6.76
CA LEU A 45 -17.83 7.85 7.11
C LEU A 45 -16.85 7.50 6.00
N THR A 46 -15.93 8.40 5.70
CA THR A 46 -14.79 8.16 4.80
C THR A 46 -13.53 7.97 5.63
N LEU A 47 -12.94 6.78 5.57
CA LEU A 47 -11.67 6.45 6.21
C LEU A 47 -10.63 6.21 5.11
N ILE A 48 -9.48 6.88 5.22
CA ILE A 48 -8.37 6.73 4.27
C ILE A 48 -7.14 6.26 5.03
N ASP A 49 -6.61 5.11 4.62
CA ASP A 49 -5.29 4.64 5.03
C ASP A 49 -4.24 5.31 4.14
N GLU A 50 -3.49 6.25 4.71
CA GLU A 50 -2.45 7.04 4.05
C GLU A 50 -1.03 6.60 4.47
N ILE A 51 -0.86 5.40 5.01
CA ILE A 51 0.43 4.91 5.53
C ILE A 51 1.57 5.01 4.49
N TYR A 52 1.25 4.96 3.20
CA TYR A 52 2.22 5.07 2.11
C TYR A 52 2.26 6.45 1.46
N LEU A 53 1.52 7.45 1.94
CA LEU A 53 1.43 8.77 1.30
C LEU A 53 2.80 9.42 1.09
N GLY A 54 3.70 9.38 2.07
CA GLY A 54 5.07 9.86 1.95
C GLY A 54 5.94 9.08 0.95
N LEU A 55 5.47 7.93 0.46
CA LEU A 55 6.11 7.13 -0.59
C LEU A 55 5.41 7.26 -1.94
N SER A 56 4.63 8.33 -2.17
CA SER A 56 4.13 8.67 -3.51
C SER A 56 5.27 9.14 -4.39
N TYR A 57 5.30 8.66 -5.65
CA TYR A 57 6.36 8.98 -6.62
C TYR A 57 5.95 10.03 -7.63
N ASP A 58 4.66 10.37 -7.65
CA ASP A 58 4.06 11.41 -8.49
C ASP A 58 3.43 12.47 -7.58
N GLU A 59 3.78 13.74 -7.83
CA GLU A 59 3.27 14.87 -7.06
C GLU A 59 1.74 14.99 -7.13
N ALA A 60 1.12 14.54 -8.22
CA ALA A 60 -0.33 14.55 -8.37
C ALA A 60 -1.06 13.73 -7.29
N PHE A 61 -0.38 12.73 -6.70
CA PHE A 61 -0.94 11.83 -5.68
C PHE A 61 -0.36 12.04 -4.28
N GLY A 62 0.58 12.97 -4.10
CA GLY A 62 1.25 13.24 -2.83
C GLY A 62 0.45 14.07 -1.82
N HIS A 63 -0.88 14.15 -1.96
CA HIS A 63 -1.75 15.00 -1.15
C HIS A 63 -2.65 14.16 -0.23
N THR A 64 -2.75 14.62 1.03
CA THR A 64 -3.67 14.00 1.98
C THR A 64 -5.13 14.24 1.62
N ALA A 65 -5.96 13.23 1.86
CA ALA A 65 -7.42 13.33 1.71
C ALA A 65 -8.06 14.38 2.64
N LEU A 66 -7.38 14.76 3.71
CA LEU A 66 -7.85 15.82 4.63
C LEU A 66 -8.07 17.17 3.93
N ALA A 67 -7.41 17.40 2.78
CA ALA A 67 -7.66 18.58 1.95
C ALA A 67 -9.08 18.63 1.33
N LEU A 68 -9.83 17.52 1.37
CA LEU A 68 -11.18 17.44 0.81
C LEU A 68 -12.27 17.83 1.82
N GLY A 69 -12.02 17.69 3.13
CA GLY A 69 -13.00 18.02 4.16
C GLY A 69 -12.56 17.63 5.56
N GLU A 70 -13.19 18.25 6.56
CA GLU A 70 -12.94 18.00 7.99
C GLU A 70 -13.65 16.76 8.53
N ASP A 71 -14.49 16.12 7.72
CA ASP A 71 -15.28 14.93 8.04
C ASP A 71 -14.62 13.63 7.54
N ILE A 72 -13.36 13.69 7.12
CA ILE A 72 -12.55 12.55 6.72
C ILE A 72 -11.71 12.05 7.89
N ILE A 73 -11.61 10.74 8.04
CA ILE A 73 -10.69 10.09 8.95
C ILE A 73 -9.46 9.64 8.16
N SER A 74 -8.29 10.21 8.49
CA SER A 74 -7.00 9.80 7.92
C SER A 74 -6.23 8.96 8.92
N ILE A 75 -5.70 7.83 8.46
CA ILE A 75 -4.88 6.90 9.26
C ILE A 75 -3.47 6.88 8.67
N ASN A 76 -2.48 7.09 9.54
CA ASN A 76 -1.09 7.19 9.16
C ASN A 76 -0.17 6.41 10.10
N SER A 77 1.07 6.19 9.70
CA SER A 77 2.04 5.45 10.50
C SER A 77 3.47 5.92 10.28
N PHE A 78 4.27 5.86 11.34
CA PHE A 78 5.72 6.02 11.26
C PHE A 78 6.44 4.81 10.65
N SER A 79 5.74 3.71 10.37
CA SER A 79 6.34 2.44 9.95
C SER A 79 6.98 2.47 8.57
N LYS A 80 6.52 3.31 7.63
CA LYS A 80 6.90 3.22 6.21
C LYS A 80 7.85 4.35 5.81
N TYR A 81 7.35 5.51 5.44
CA TYR A 81 8.17 6.64 5.04
C TYR A 81 9.24 6.99 6.08
N PHE A 82 8.87 7.05 7.36
CA PHE A 82 9.75 7.36 8.48
C PHE A 82 10.63 6.19 8.94
N ASN A 83 10.48 4.99 8.35
CA ASN A 83 11.30 3.81 8.64
C ASN A 83 11.31 3.36 10.11
N MET A 84 10.25 3.64 10.86
CA MET A 84 10.09 3.30 12.27
C MET A 84 9.21 2.06 12.50
N THR A 85 9.27 1.05 11.64
CA THR A 85 8.39 -0.13 11.70
C THR A 85 8.41 -0.83 13.06
N GLY A 86 9.57 -0.99 13.67
CA GLY A 86 9.75 -1.65 14.97
C GLY A 86 9.27 -0.84 16.17
N TRP A 87 9.06 0.47 16.02
CA TRP A 87 8.64 1.37 17.10
C TRP A 87 7.15 1.33 17.40
N ARG A 88 6.36 0.73 16.50
CA ARG A 88 4.92 0.55 16.66
C ARG A 88 4.16 1.84 16.95
N LEU A 89 4.38 2.87 16.14
CA LEU A 89 3.76 4.19 16.28
C LEU A 89 3.02 4.58 15.00
N GLY A 90 1.86 5.18 15.18
CA GLY A 90 1.05 5.77 14.13
C GLY A 90 0.17 6.87 14.70
N TRP A 91 -0.58 7.52 13.85
CA TRP A 91 -1.55 8.53 14.23
C TRP A 91 -2.78 8.45 13.33
N MET A 92 -3.87 9.01 13.82
CA MET A 92 -5.05 9.28 13.01
C MET A 92 -5.49 10.73 13.21
N VAL A 93 -6.05 11.30 12.16
CA VAL A 93 -6.78 12.55 12.21
C VAL A 93 -8.25 12.21 12.09
N VAL A 94 -9.06 12.72 13.01
CA VAL A 94 -10.50 12.44 13.07
C VAL A 94 -11.27 13.76 13.19
N PRO A 95 -12.54 13.81 12.78
CA PRO A 95 -13.40 14.94 13.06
C PRO A 95 -13.46 15.27 14.55
N ASP A 96 -13.49 16.55 14.91
CA ASP A 96 -13.47 17.01 16.32
C ASP A 96 -14.53 16.31 17.20
N ALA A 97 -15.73 16.10 16.66
CA ALA A 97 -16.81 15.40 17.37
C ALA A 97 -16.48 13.93 17.73
N MET A 98 -15.47 13.33 17.08
CA MET A 98 -15.06 11.95 17.33
C MET A 98 -13.86 11.83 18.27
N VAL A 99 -13.12 12.90 18.53
CA VAL A 99 -11.88 12.89 19.30
C VAL A 99 -12.09 12.22 20.68
N SER A 100 -13.04 12.68 21.47
CA SER A 100 -13.28 12.15 22.82
C SER A 100 -13.72 10.67 22.83
N VAL A 101 -14.43 10.24 21.79
CA VAL A 101 -14.88 8.85 21.66
C VAL A 101 -13.70 7.95 21.28
N VAL A 102 -12.90 8.36 20.30
CA VAL A 102 -11.70 7.64 19.86
C VAL A 102 -10.68 7.53 20.98
N GLU A 103 -10.43 8.63 21.72
CA GLU A 103 -9.54 8.66 22.88
C GLU A 103 -9.99 7.67 23.96
N ARG A 104 -11.28 7.65 24.30
CA ARG A 104 -11.83 6.70 25.27
C ARG A 104 -11.66 5.25 24.82
N VAL A 105 -11.88 4.96 23.55
CA VAL A 105 -11.67 3.62 22.99
C VAL A 105 -10.19 3.24 23.07
N ALA A 106 -9.29 4.14 22.67
CA ALA A 106 -7.85 3.92 22.72
C ALA A 106 -7.36 3.64 24.15
N GLN A 107 -7.78 4.44 25.12
CA GLN A 107 -7.44 4.25 26.54
C GLN A 107 -7.84 2.85 27.07
N ASN A 108 -8.99 2.33 26.61
CA ASN A 108 -9.46 1.02 27.07
C ASN A 108 -8.85 -0.16 26.29
N LEU A 109 -8.36 0.06 25.06
CA LEU A 109 -7.76 -1.00 24.25
C LEU A 109 -6.25 -1.18 24.51
N PHE A 110 -5.51 -0.09 24.67
CA PHE A 110 -4.05 -0.16 24.80
C PHE A 110 -3.42 0.95 25.66
N ILE A 111 -4.24 1.76 26.34
CA ILE A 111 -3.86 2.86 27.25
C ILE A 111 -3.27 4.04 26.48
N CYS A 112 -2.05 3.90 25.93
CA CYS A 112 -1.38 4.92 25.12
C CYS A 112 -0.31 4.29 24.23
N ALA A 113 0.15 5.03 23.23
CA ALA A 113 1.34 4.66 22.47
C ALA A 113 2.60 4.74 23.36
N SER A 114 3.62 3.94 23.03
CA SER A 114 4.91 3.96 23.76
C SER A 114 5.51 5.37 23.82
N THR A 115 5.75 5.88 25.02
CA THR A 115 6.35 7.20 25.26
C THR A 115 7.72 7.34 24.59
N ILE A 116 8.54 6.29 24.64
CA ILE A 116 9.86 6.27 23.99
C ILE A 116 9.70 6.41 22.47
N ALA A 117 8.72 5.72 21.87
CA ALA A 117 8.46 5.82 20.43
C ALA A 117 8.00 7.24 20.03
N GLN A 118 7.16 7.88 20.87
CA GLN A 118 6.72 9.25 20.63
C GLN A 118 7.89 10.25 20.67
N HIS A 119 8.77 10.15 21.66
CA HIS A 119 9.97 11.00 21.75
C HIS A 119 10.90 10.75 20.55
N ALA A 120 11.15 9.49 20.18
CA ALA A 120 11.98 9.17 19.01
C ALA A 120 11.39 9.73 17.71
N ALA A 121 10.07 9.75 17.57
CA ALA A 121 9.39 10.28 16.39
C ALA A 121 9.59 11.78 16.16
N LEU A 122 9.94 12.56 17.18
CA LEU A 122 10.24 13.97 17.00
C LEU A 122 11.43 14.18 16.06
N ALA A 123 12.44 13.30 16.15
CA ALA A 123 13.59 13.35 15.26
C ALA A 123 13.25 13.05 13.77
N CYS A 124 12.11 12.46 13.48
CA CYS A 124 11.67 12.23 12.11
C CYS A 124 11.40 13.51 11.33
N PHE A 125 11.14 14.62 12.01
CA PHE A 125 10.82 15.91 11.41
C PHE A 125 12.02 16.85 11.30
N GLU A 126 13.19 16.41 11.74
CA GLU A 126 14.42 17.18 11.56
C GLU A 126 14.82 17.21 10.07
N PRO A 127 15.40 18.33 9.58
CA PRO A 127 15.74 18.50 8.16
C PRO A 127 16.62 17.37 7.60
N GLU A 128 17.60 16.89 8.37
CA GLU A 128 18.48 15.80 7.97
C GLU A 128 17.72 14.47 7.81
N SER A 129 16.76 14.21 8.70
CA SER A 129 15.91 13.01 8.62
C SER A 129 15.02 13.06 7.39
N ILE A 130 14.38 14.20 7.13
CA ILE A 130 13.56 14.39 5.93
C ILE A 130 14.41 14.21 4.67
N ALA A 131 15.58 14.80 4.59
CA ALA A 131 16.47 14.63 3.43
C ALA A 131 16.82 13.16 3.17
N LEU A 132 17.06 12.38 4.23
CA LEU A 132 17.31 10.95 4.13
C LEU A 132 16.08 10.17 3.63
N TYR A 133 14.86 10.53 4.09
CA TYR A 133 13.64 9.86 3.64
C TYR A 133 13.35 10.16 2.16
N GLU A 134 13.61 11.39 1.70
CA GLU A 134 13.46 11.76 0.30
C GLU A 134 14.47 11.04 -0.60
N GLN A 135 15.70 10.87 -0.14
CA GLN A 135 16.68 10.02 -0.83
C GLN A 135 16.16 8.59 -0.97
N ARG A 136 15.66 7.99 0.13
CA ARG A 136 15.08 6.64 0.12
C ARG A 136 13.86 6.52 -0.79
N ARG A 137 12.98 7.53 -0.80
CA ARG A 137 11.84 7.57 -1.71
C ARG A 137 12.30 7.54 -3.18
N SER A 138 13.33 8.29 -3.51
CA SER A 138 13.94 8.29 -4.85
C SER A 138 14.54 6.92 -5.20
N GLU A 139 15.19 6.24 -4.24
CA GLU A 139 15.69 4.88 -4.43
C GLU A 139 14.55 3.87 -4.66
N PHE A 140 13.44 3.96 -3.92
CA PHE A 140 12.27 3.11 -4.14
C PHE A 140 11.67 3.33 -5.53
N LYS A 141 11.60 4.59 -5.99
CA LYS A 141 11.18 4.91 -7.35
C LYS A 141 12.08 4.24 -8.40
N ALA A 142 13.40 4.36 -8.25
CA ALA A 142 14.36 3.74 -9.17
C ALA A 142 14.24 2.21 -9.18
N ARG A 143 14.03 1.58 -8.02
CA ARG A 143 13.79 0.12 -7.91
C ARG A 143 12.51 -0.30 -8.62
N ARG A 144 11.42 0.45 -8.47
CA ARG A 144 10.16 0.23 -9.19
C ARG A 144 10.38 0.35 -10.70
N ASP A 145 11.04 1.42 -11.15
CA ASP A 145 11.27 1.71 -12.56
C ASP A 145 12.12 0.63 -13.25
N PHE A 146 12.98 -0.05 -12.51
CA PHE A 146 13.71 -1.23 -12.97
C PHE A 146 12.85 -2.51 -12.93
N PHE A 147 12.21 -2.77 -11.79
CA PHE A 147 11.65 -4.08 -11.48
C PHE A 147 10.34 -4.37 -12.24
N ILE A 148 9.46 -3.36 -12.37
CA ILE A 148 8.15 -3.53 -13.00
C ILE A 148 8.26 -3.91 -14.49
N PRO A 149 9.03 -3.19 -15.33
CA PRO A 149 9.22 -3.59 -16.72
C PRO A 149 9.82 -5.00 -16.86
N ALA A 150 10.82 -5.32 -16.03
CA ALA A 150 11.46 -6.62 -16.06
C ALA A 150 10.51 -7.78 -15.68
N LEU A 151 9.55 -7.57 -14.78
CA LEU A 151 8.50 -8.55 -14.48
C LEU A 151 7.54 -8.72 -15.65
N ASN A 152 7.11 -7.62 -16.28
CA ASN A 152 6.23 -7.65 -17.45
C ASN A 152 6.85 -8.45 -18.59
N ASP A 153 8.14 -8.27 -18.88
CA ASP A 153 8.89 -9.01 -19.91
C ASP A 153 8.90 -10.53 -19.67
N LEU A 154 8.70 -10.96 -18.42
CA LEU A 154 8.67 -12.38 -18.02
C LEU A 154 7.26 -12.98 -18.01
N GLY A 155 6.24 -12.21 -18.39
CA GLY A 155 4.85 -12.64 -18.38
C GLY A 155 4.18 -12.57 -17.00
N LEU A 156 4.76 -11.77 -16.10
CA LEU A 156 4.17 -11.36 -14.82
C LEU A 156 3.54 -9.97 -15.02
N SER A 157 2.33 -9.95 -15.57
CA SER A 157 1.70 -8.71 -16.05
C SER A 157 1.25 -7.82 -14.89
N ILE A 158 1.74 -6.57 -14.89
CA ILE A 158 1.32 -5.54 -13.95
C ILE A 158 0.50 -4.52 -14.74
N PRO A 159 -0.85 -4.54 -14.60
CA PRO A 159 -1.75 -3.79 -15.47
C PRO A 159 -1.66 -2.28 -15.30
N VAL A 160 -1.26 -1.82 -14.11
CA VAL A 160 -1.10 -0.40 -13.77
C VAL A 160 0.26 -0.20 -13.12
N MET A 161 1.04 0.75 -13.63
CA MET A 161 2.31 1.13 -13.01
C MET A 161 2.06 1.68 -11.61
N PRO A 162 2.64 1.11 -10.55
CA PRO A 162 2.53 1.67 -9.21
C PRO A 162 3.07 3.10 -9.15
N ASP A 163 2.31 4.00 -8.55
CA ASP A 163 2.69 5.41 -8.35
C ASP A 163 3.16 5.72 -6.93
N GLY A 164 3.14 4.70 -6.04
CA GLY A 164 3.58 4.82 -4.66
C GLY A 164 3.87 3.47 -4.00
N ALA A 165 4.12 3.50 -2.70
CA ALA A 165 4.50 2.35 -1.87
C ALA A 165 5.76 1.61 -2.40
N PHE A 166 5.85 0.31 -2.22
CA PHE A 166 6.95 -0.54 -2.72
C PHE A 166 6.43 -1.92 -3.13
N TYR A 167 5.25 -1.96 -3.75
CA TYR A 167 4.60 -3.20 -4.18
C TYR A 167 4.43 -3.24 -5.69
N ALA A 168 4.39 -4.48 -6.21
CA ALA A 168 3.99 -4.81 -7.56
C ALA A 168 2.92 -5.91 -7.49
N TRP A 169 1.74 -5.63 -7.99
CA TRP A 169 0.61 -6.56 -8.05
C TRP A 169 0.53 -7.15 -9.45
N ALA A 170 1.03 -8.37 -9.60
CA ALA A 170 1.26 -9.01 -10.88
C ALA A 170 0.28 -10.15 -11.13
N ASP A 171 -0.34 -10.17 -12.30
CA ASP A 171 -1.01 -11.34 -12.85
C ASP A 171 0.05 -12.39 -13.23
N CYS A 172 -0.01 -13.55 -12.59
CA CYS A 172 0.92 -14.63 -12.83
C CYS A 172 0.38 -15.73 -13.79
N THR A 173 -0.76 -15.52 -14.45
CA THR A 173 -1.44 -16.54 -15.26
C THR A 173 -0.51 -17.14 -16.32
N GLN A 174 0.22 -16.31 -17.07
CA GLN A 174 1.13 -16.79 -18.11
C GLN A 174 2.36 -17.49 -17.51
N ALA A 175 2.94 -16.92 -16.48
CA ALA A 175 4.09 -17.48 -15.79
C ALA A 175 3.75 -18.83 -15.11
N ALA A 176 2.57 -18.95 -14.50
CA ALA A 176 2.09 -20.19 -13.90
C ALA A 176 1.95 -21.31 -14.93
N LYS A 177 1.43 -21.01 -16.12
CA LYS A 177 1.36 -21.99 -17.23
C LYS A 177 2.75 -22.49 -17.64
N LYS A 178 3.76 -21.62 -17.71
CA LYS A 178 5.14 -22.00 -18.03
C LYS A 178 5.71 -22.97 -16.99
N LEU A 179 5.38 -22.80 -15.72
CA LEU A 179 5.82 -23.70 -14.66
C LEU A 179 4.95 -24.96 -14.50
N GLY A 180 3.86 -25.09 -15.26
CA GLY A 180 2.95 -26.23 -15.22
C GLY A 180 2.05 -26.27 -13.98
N VAL A 181 1.77 -25.12 -13.35
CA VAL A 181 0.93 -24.99 -12.14
C VAL A 181 -0.29 -24.12 -12.41
N GLN A 182 -1.28 -24.20 -11.49
CA GLN A 182 -2.52 -23.44 -11.61
C GLN A 182 -2.71 -22.50 -10.41
N GLY A 183 -3.09 -21.25 -10.74
CA GLY A 183 -3.36 -20.23 -9.73
C GLY A 183 -2.11 -19.71 -9.02
N SER A 184 -2.31 -18.63 -8.30
CA SER A 184 -1.19 -17.91 -7.67
C SER A 184 -0.61 -18.63 -6.45
N TRP A 185 -1.40 -19.44 -5.76
CA TRP A 185 -0.91 -20.18 -4.60
C TRP A 185 0.16 -21.21 -4.97
N ASP A 186 -0.14 -22.10 -5.92
CA ASP A 186 0.81 -23.13 -6.35
C ASP A 186 1.99 -22.48 -7.08
N PHE A 187 1.72 -21.37 -7.79
CA PHE A 187 2.76 -20.60 -8.46
C PHE A 187 3.80 -20.05 -7.48
N VAL A 188 3.40 -19.41 -6.37
CA VAL A 188 4.38 -18.87 -5.41
C VAL A 188 5.18 -19.95 -4.69
N LEU A 189 4.58 -21.11 -4.42
CA LEU A 189 5.29 -22.24 -3.83
C LEU A 189 6.35 -22.81 -4.78
N GLU A 190 5.97 -23.01 -6.05
CA GLU A 190 6.89 -23.52 -7.07
C GLU A 190 7.98 -22.48 -7.41
N LEU A 191 7.61 -21.19 -7.47
CA LEU A 191 8.56 -20.10 -7.65
C LEU A 191 9.62 -20.11 -6.54
N MET A 192 9.19 -20.18 -5.28
CA MET A 192 10.09 -20.21 -4.13
C MET A 192 11.02 -21.44 -4.18
N ARG A 193 10.50 -22.60 -4.55
CA ARG A 193 11.26 -23.85 -4.65
C ARG A 193 12.36 -23.77 -5.71
N ARG A 194 12.08 -23.16 -6.88
CA ARG A 194 13.02 -23.10 -8.01
C ARG A 194 13.98 -21.93 -7.91
N THR A 195 13.49 -20.78 -7.44
CA THR A 195 14.25 -19.52 -7.52
C THR A 195 14.69 -18.97 -6.16
N HIS A 196 14.18 -19.53 -5.06
CA HIS A 196 14.36 -18.98 -3.69
C HIS A 196 13.84 -17.53 -3.57
N ILE A 197 12.80 -17.19 -4.33
CA ILE A 197 12.11 -15.90 -4.24
C ILE A 197 10.76 -16.13 -3.59
N ALA A 198 10.53 -15.44 -2.47
CA ALA A 198 9.23 -15.40 -1.80
C ALA A 198 8.39 -14.24 -2.34
N ALA A 199 7.18 -14.55 -2.80
CA ALA A 199 6.15 -13.58 -3.16
C ALA A 199 4.87 -13.90 -2.38
N THR A 200 3.97 -12.93 -2.24
CA THR A 200 2.73 -13.11 -1.47
C THR A 200 1.58 -13.45 -2.42
N PRO A 201 0.89 -14.59 -2.23
CA PRO A 201 -0.28 -14.94 -3.04
C PRO A 201 -1.50 -14.12 -2.65
N TRP A 202 -2.55 -14.19 -3.46
CA TRP A 202 -3.79 -13.41 -3.35
C TRP A 202 -4.57 -13.52 -2.03
N ARG A 203 -4.44 -14.60 -1.30
CA ARG A 203 -5.32 -14.95 -0.16
C ARG A 203 -5.47 -13.87 0.90
N ASP A 204 -4.48 -13.00 1.05
CA ASP A 204 -4.47 -11.91 2.02
C ASP A 204 -5.14 -10.62 1.50
N PHE A 205 -5.57 -10.58 0.21
CA PHE A 205 -5.96 -9.35 -0.47
C PHE A 205 -7.40 -9.36 -1.03
N GLY A 206 -8.23 -10.25 -0.53
CA GLY A 206 -9.62 -10.35 -0.95
C GLY A 206 -9.90 -11.51 -1.90
N SER A 207 -11.12 -11.58 -2.43
CA SER A 207 -11.60 -12.72 -3.23
C SER A 207 -12.05 -12.34 -4.64
N PHE A 208 -12.17 -11.05 -4.96
CA PHE A 208 -12.67 -10.60 -6.27
C PHE A 208 -11.53 -10.66 -7.30
N GLU A 209 -11.62 -11.63 -8.23
CA GLU A 209 -10.68 -11.83 -9.35
C GLU A 209 -9.20 -11.88 -8.95
N THR A 210 -8.89 -12.23 -7.69
CA THR A 210 -7.53 -12.17 -7.16
C THR A 210 -6.75 -13.49 -7.28
N GLY A 211 -7.41 -14.61 -7.60
CA GLY A 211 -6.84 -15.95 -7.56
C GLY A 211 -5.60 -16.19 -8.45
N HIS A 212 -5.33 -15.31 -9.40
CA HIS A 212 -4.19 -15.36 -10.31
C HIS A 212 -3.19 -14.21 -10.09
N PHE A 213 -3.38 -13.41 -9.04
CA PHE A 213 -2.46 -12.33 -8.70
C PHE A 213 -1.50 -12.71 -7.56
N ILE A 214 -0.32 -12.12 -7.62
CA ILE A 214 0.71 -12.18 -6.58
C ILE A 214 1.27 -10.79 -6.31
N ARG A 215 1.73 -10.55 -5.08
CA ARG A 215 2.42 -9.33 -4.71
C ARG A 215 3.92 -9.56 -4.58
N PHE A 216 4.70 -8.81 -5.33
CA PHE A 216 6.12 -8.60 -5.07
C PHE A 216 6.35 -7.35 -4.22
N SER A 217 7.53 -7.28 -3.60
CA SER A 217 8.00 -6.11 -2.89
C SER A 217 9.34 -5.66 -3.45
N THR A 218 9.49 -4.34 -3.70
CA THR A 218 10.76 -3.71 -4.10
C THR A 218 11.57 -3.22 -2.90
N ALA A 219 11.19 -3.59 -1.67
CA ALA A 219 11.88 -3.20 -0.44
C ALA A 219 13.17 -4.00 -0.19
N ASN A 220 13.97 -4.17 -1.23
CA ASN A 220 15.28 -4.82 -1.23
C ASN A 220 16.29 -3.94 -1.97
N SER A 221 17.60 -4.24 -1.87
CA SER A 221 18.59 -3.50 -2.64
C SER A 221 18.43 -3.71 -4.15
N MET A 222 18.90 -2.75 -4.96
CA MET A 222 18.87 -2.87 -6.42
C MET A 222 19.60 -4.15 -6.88
N ALA A 223 20.73 -4.49 -6.29
CA ALA A 223 21.49 -5.70 -6.61
C ALA A 223 20.68 -6.98 -6.35
N GLN A 224 19.93 -7.03 -5.24
CA GLN A 224 19.04 -8.18 -4.94
C GLN A 224 17.87 -8.27 -5.91
N LEU A 225 17.31 -7.13 -6.33
CA LEU A 225 16.24 -7.11 -7.34
C LEU A 225 16.74 -7.56 -8.71
N GLN A 226 17.96 -7.16 -9.10
CA GLN A 226 18.63 -7.61 -10.32
C GLN A 226 18.87 -9.12 -10.31
N GLU A 227 19.37 -9.66 -9.20
CA GLU A 227 19.57 -11.10 -9.02
C GLU A 227 18.22 -11.84 -9.05
N ALA A 228 17.16 -11.29 -8.43
CA ALA A 228 15.83 -11.88 -8.49
C ALA A 228 15.32 -11.96 -9.95
N ILE A 229 15.45 -10.90 -10.72
CA ILE A 229 15.09 -10.92 -12.15
C ILE A 229 15.93 -11.94 -12.93
N ALA A 230 17.21 -12.05 -12.65
CA ALA A 230 18.05 -13.05 -13.30
C ALA A 230 17.61 -14.50 -13.01
N ARG A 231 17.19 -14.77 -11.74
CA ARG A 231 16.63 -16.09 -11.34
C ARG A 231 15.29 -16.35 -12.01
N LEU A 232 14.38 -15.36 -11.98
CA LEU A 232 13.08 -15.47 -12.66
C LEU A 232 13.22 -15.74 -14.14
N ARG A 233 14.16 -15.06 -14.80
CA ARG A 233 14.43 -15.22 -16.23
C ARG A 233 14.87 -16.65 -16.59
N ARG A 234 15.65 -17.32 -15.75
CA ARG A 234 16.06 -18.71 -15.98
C ARG A 234 14.89 -19.70 -15.99
N GLU A 235 13.83 -19.40 -15.23
CA GLU A 235 12.69 -20.29 -15.07
C GLU A 235 11.49 -19.90 -15.93
N LEU A 236 11.38 -18.62 -16.33
CA LEU A 236 10.19 -18.07 -16.99
C LEU A 236 10.46 -17.57 -18.44
N ALA A 237 11.68 -17.57 -18.92
CA ALA A 237 12.01 -17.15 -20.28
C ALA A 237 11.61 -18.21 -21.35
#